data_e24603ee9e70d11733c6a768f0dacb22
#
_entry.id   e24603ee9e70d11733c6a768f0dacb22
#
_cell.length_a   1.000
_cell.length_b   1.000
_cell.length_c   1.000
_cell.angle_alpha   90.00
_cell.angle_beta   90.00
_cell.angle_gamma   90.00
#
_symmetry.space_group_name_H-M   'P 1'
#
loop_
_entity.id
_entity.type
_entity.pdbx_description
1 polymer ?
#
loop_
_entity_poly.entity_id
_entity_poly.type
_entity_poly.pdbx_seq_one_letter_code
_entity_poly.pdbx_strand_id
1 'polypeptide(L)'
;VCEAYYQRIPLLILTADRPPELIDQWDGQTIHQNNLFQPHTQGNFNLPVIAPTQDLPAALLSLQTTVQAAIAQTLYPVPGPVHINVPLRDPIYADVDKPFQHIAPTKPFLIHHPTPPPVDQTLAEQWMSHTNAQQPRILIVVGMHHPKPELSLALESLQNRLPILTDIVSQQHPFGLQQWDLAMLNHTPNHSDFRPDVLITLGMGVVSKPLKQWLKANKPQKHIHISPLQAPVGDPFQTNPEHCLHHEVDALFALDQALQNAEPDTSYLNLWQNWVDESLSTVGDALPNRITEFYQREFAMVKNILSTCNYRFVIQLGNSMSVRYASWSGSSQASLFANRGTSGIDGSLSTAVGYAMANPTIHCVALLGDVSALYDAHALWTPELPKNFSVVVLNNRGGQIFNWIGGPTAVENLMPLIETPHNYDFKHLCDLYQIRYARHDDNANTPWTSRFLGQSGCTLWEV
;
A
#
# COMPACT_ATOMS: atom_id res chain seq x y z
N VAL A 1 -2.91 -9.53 9.29
CA VAL A 1 -2.74 -8.64 10.44
C VAL A 1 -1.51 -7.76 10.27
N CYS A 2 -0.31 -8.32 10.07
CA CYS A 2 0.93 -7.55 9.92
C CYS A 2 0.84 -6.49 8.81
N GLU A 3 0.36 -6.87 7.62
CA GLU A 3 0.21 -5.93 6.51
C GLU A 3 -0.74 -4.78 6.88
N ALA A 4 -1.90 -5.07 7.49
CA ALA A 4 -2.85 -4.05 7.95
C ALA A 4 -2.25 -3.12 9.01
N TYR A 5 -1.41 -3.66 9.91
CA TYR A 5 -0.71 -2.87 10.92
C TYR A 5 0.23 -1.83 10.31
N TYR A 6 1.09 -2.24 9.38
CA TYR A 6 2.05 -1.33 8.73
C TYR A 6 1.41 -0.40 7.70
N GLN A 7 0.26 -0.78 7.13
CA GLN A 7 -0.55 0.11 6.31
C GLN A 7 -1.52 0.99 7.10
N ARG A 8 -1.58 0.84 8.44
CA ARG A 8 -2.50 1.59 9.29
C ARG A 8 -3.96 1.41 8.88
N ILE A 9 -4.34 0.17 8.53
CA ILE A 9 -5.70 -0.19 8.15
C ILE A 9 -6.49 -0.56 9.41
N PRO A 10 -7.60 0.13 9.70
CA PRO A 10 -8.52 -0.28 10.77
C PRO A 10 -9.04 -1.69 10.50
N LEU A 11 -8.74 -2.61 11.40
CA LEU A 11 -9.16 -4.01 11.30
C LEU A 11 -9.56 -4.54 12.68
N LEU A 12 -10.80 -5.01 12.81
CA LEU A 12 -11.26 -5.69 14.01
C LEU A 12 -11.17 -7.20 13.80
N ILE A 13 -10.32 -7.85 14.60
CA ILE A 13 -10.07 -9.30 14.54
C ILE A 13 -10.83 -9.95 15.68
N LEU A 14 -11.79 -10.81 15.36
CA LEU A 14 -12.56 -11.58 16.34
C LEU A 14 -12.14 -13.04 16.23
N THR A 15 -11.64 -13.62 17.32
CA THR A 15 -11.28 -15.04 17.40
C THR A 15 -12.12 -15.76 18.45
N ALA A 16 -12.87 -16.78 18.02
CA ALA A 16 -13.52 -17.68 18.96
C ALA A 16 -12.47 -18.52 19.72
N ASP A 17 -12.66 -18.68 21.01
CA ASP A 17 -11.76 -19.42 21.87
C ASP A 17 -12.53 -20.37 22.79
N ARG A 18 -11.85 -21.34 23.37
CA ARG A 18 -12.35 -22.16 24.47
C ARG A 18 -12.30 -21.39 25.77
N PRO A 19 -13.13 -21.73 26.77
CA PRO A 19 -13.01 -21.16 28.11
C PRO A 19 -11.64 -21.40 28.72
N PRO A 20 -11.12 -20.47 29.56
CA PRO A 20 -9.76 -20.55 30.09
C PRO A 20 -9.42 -21.86 30.82
N GLU A 21 -10.41 -22.52 31.43
CA GLU A 21 -10.22 -23.80 32.15
C GLU A 21 -9.94 -25.00 31.23
N LEU A 22 -10.18 -24.85 29.91
CA LEU A 22 -9.89 -25.90 28.91
C LEU A 22 -8.55 -25.71 28.20
N ILE A 23 -7.92 -24.56 28.36
CA ILE A 23 -6.61 -24.30 27.75
C ILE A 23 -5.56 -25.18 28.44
N ASP A 24 -4.68 -25.80 27.65
CA ASP A 24 -3.64 -26.73 28.06
C ASP A 24 -4.16 -28.04 28.72
N GLN A 25 -5.43 -28.35 28.55
CA GLN A 25 -6.03 -29.60 29.04
C GLN A 25 -6.10 -30.70 27.97
N TRP A 26 -5.37 -30.54 26.85
CA TRP A 26 -5.41 -31.43 25.69
C TRP A 26 -6.78 -31.52 25.01
N ASP A 27 -7.63 -30.52 25.25
CA ASP A 27 -8.89 -30.38 24.55
C ASP A 27 -8.64 -29.98 23.10
N GLY A 28 -9.48 -30.48 22.18
CA GLY A 28 -9.34 -30.19 20.77
C GLY A 28 -9.55 -28.70 20.44
N GLN A 29 -8.78 -28.17 19.48
CA GLN A 29 -8.90 -26.78 18.98
C GLN A 29 -8.59 -25.71 20.04
N THR A 30 -7.72 -25.99 20.99
CA THR A 30 -7.24 -25.04 22.00
C THR A 30 -5.82 -24.59 21.71
N ILE A 31 -5.60 -23.29 21.81
CA ILE A 31 -4.27 -22.66 21.76
C ILE A 31 -4.26 -21.42 22.67
N HIS A 32 -3.09 -20.87 22.96
CA HIS A 32 -2.98 -19.57 23.63
C HIS A 32 -3.33 -18.43 22.64
N GLN A 33 -4.58 -17.97 22.62
CA GLN A 33 -5.03 -16.92 21.73
C GLN A 33 -4.83 -15.52 22.30
N ASN A 34 -4.70 -15.39 23.59
CA ASN A 34 -4.46 -14.11 24.24
C ASN A 34 -3.19 -13.45 23.70
N ASN A 35 -3.30 -12.23 23.17
CA ASN A 35 -2.19 -11.50 22.55
C ASN A 35 -1.53 -12.21 21.35
N LEU A 36 -2.23 -13.13 20.68
CA LEU A 36 -1.68 -13.94 19.59
C LEU A 36 -1.06 -13.07 18.45
N PHE A 37 -1.62 -11.91 18.20
CA PHE A 37 -1.17 -11.04 17.11
C PHE A 37 -0.22 -9.92 17.54
N GLN A 38 0.18 -9.87 18.82
CA GLN A 38 1.20 -8.90 19.24
C GLN A 38 2.56 -9.20 18.56
N PRO A 39 3.34 -8.18 18.18
CA PRO A 39 3.14 -6.73 18.38
C PRO A 39 2.37 -6.03 17.26
N HIS A 40 1.67 -6.73 16.37
CA HIS A 40 1.04 -6.18 15.17
C HIS A 40 -0.44 -5.82 15.39
N THR A 41 -0.81 -5.41 16.60
CA THR A 41 -2.13 -4.89 16.95
C THR A 41 -2.01 -3.63 17.78
N GLN A 42 -2.96 -2.69 17.59
CA GLN A 42 -3.07 -1.48 18.44
C GLN A 42 -3.60 -1.81 19.83
N GLY A 43 -4.38 -2.90 19.96
CA GLY A 43 -4.91 -3.39 21.23
C GLY A 43 -5.32 -4.83 21.15
N ASN A 44 -5.34 -5.48 22.34
CA ASN A 44 -5.78 -6.85 22.49
C ASN A 44 -6.74 -6.91 23.68
N PHE A 45 -7.91 -7.48 23.46
CA PHE A 45 -9.00 -7.57 24.43
C PHE A 45 -9.45 -9.02 24.60
N ASN A 46 -9.69 -9.42 25.83
CA ASN A 46 -10.36 -10.69 26.13
C ASN A 46 -11.76 -10.40 26.65
N LEU A 47 -12.77 -10.99 26.03
CA LEU A 47 -14.12 -10.93 26.58
C LEU A 47 -14.27 -11.93 27.73
N PRO A 48 -15.07 -11.58 28.75
CA PRO A 48 -15.38 -12.54 29.81
C PRO A 48 -16.26 -13.69 29.29
N VAL A 49 -16.07 -14.88 29.82
CA VAL A 49 -17.02 -15.99 29.63
C VAL A 49 -18.27 -15.70 30.44
N ILE A 50 -19.42 -15.56 29.76
CA ILE A 50 -20.70 -15.33 30.45
C ILE A 50 -21.20 -16.65 31.04
N ALA A 51 -21.34 -16.68 32.35
CA ALA A 51 -21.94 -17.83 33.03
C ALA A 51 -23.47 -17.70 33.13
N PRO A 52 -24.24 -18.81 33.09
CA PRO A 52 -25.71 -18.77 33.17
C PRO A 52 -26.25 -18.16 34.47
N THR A 53 -25.45 -18.13 35.55
CA THR A 53 -25.81 -17.59 36.87
C THR A 53 -25.37 -16.14 37.08
N GLN A 54 -24.80 -15.49 36.06
CA GLN A 54 -24.28 -14.15 36.15
C GLN A 54 -25.37 -13.09 35.96
N ASP A 55 -25.19 -11.93 36.61
CA ASP A 55 -26.04 -10.74 36.32
C ASP A 55 -25.87 -10.35 34.85
N LEU A 56 -26.81 -10.77 34.02
CA LEU A 56 -26.77 -10.60 32.59
C LEU A 56 -26.69 -9.12 32.16
N PRO A 57 -27.46 -8.17 32.74
CA PRO A 57 -27.33 -6.74 32.43
C PRO A 57 -25.94 -6.19 32.69
N ALA A 58 -25.31 -6.50 33.82
CA ALA A 58 -23.96 -6.04 34.13
C ALA A 58 -22.91 -6.67 33.20
N ALA A 59 -23.05 -7.96 32.88
CA ALA A 59 -22.16 -8.66 31.93
C ALA A 59 -22.25 -8.06 30.51
N LEU A 60 -23.47 -7.77 30.02
CA LEU A 60 -23.69 -7.15 28.73
C LEU A 60 -23.13 -5.73 28.66
N LEU A 61 -23.26 -4.94 29.72
CA LEU A 61 -22.66 -3.61 29.79
C LEU A 61 -21.14 -3.65 29.74
N SER A 62 -20.52 -4.61 30.42
CA SER A 62 -19.07 -4.83 30.38
C SER A 62 -18.59 -5.22 28.99
N LEU A 63 -19.29 -6.17 28.34
CA LEU A 63 -19.01 -6.54 26.95
C LEU A 63 -19.11 -5.35 26.00
N GLN A 64 -20.19 -4.58 26.10
CA GLN A 64 -20.41 -3.41 25.27
C GLN A 64 -19.27 -2.39 25.44
N THR A 65 -18.89 -2.09 26.68
CA THR A 65 -17.81 -1.14 26.96
C THR A 65 -16.48 -1.61 26.36
N THR A 66 -16.16 -2.91 26.51
CA THR A 66 -14.93 -3.50 25.94
C THR A 66 -14.92 -3.45 24.40
N VAL A 67 -16.03 -3.83 23.77
CA VAL A 67 -16.15 -3.79 22.29
C VAL A 67 -16.06 -2.36 21.78
N GLN A 68 -16.71 -1.39 22.44
CA GLN A 68 -16.62 0.02 22.07
C GLN A 68 -15.18 0.55 22.17
N ALA A 69 -14.47 0.21 23.24
CA ALA A 69 -13.06 0.56 23.40
C ALA A 69 -12.19 -0.05 22.31
N ALA A 70 -12.41 -1.33 21.98
CA ALA A 70 -11.70 -2.01 20.91
C ALA A 70 -11.95 -1.36 19.53
N ILE A 71 -13.20 -1.03 19.21
CA ILE A 71 -13.54 -0.33 17.96
C ILE A 71 -12.87 1.06 17.91
N ALA A 72 -12.94 1.83 18.99
CA ALA A 72 -12.29 3.14 19.07
C ALA A 72 -10.78 3.02 18.81
N GLN A 73 -10.14 1.99 19.36
CA GLN A 73 -8.70 1.78 19.24
C GLN A 73 -8.28 1.32 17.83
N THR A 74 -9.20 0.78 16.99
CA THR A 74 -8.88 0.55 15.57
C THR A 74 -8.64 1.85 14.80
N LEU A 75 -9.16 2.98 15.28
CA LEU A 75 -9.15 4.26 14.58
C LEU A 75 -8.23 5.30 15.22
N TYR A 76 -8.01 5.23 16.54
CA TYR A 76 -7.27 6.25 17.29
C TYR A 76 -6.41 5.63 18.41
N PRO A 77 -5.21 6.22 18.72
CA PRO A 77 -4.56 7.40 18.12
C PRO A 77 -3.92 7.14 16.75
N VAL A 78 -3.64 5.90 16.44
CA VAL A 78 -3.10 5.46 15.14
C VAL A 78 -3.99 4.36 14.61
N PRO A 79 -4.55 4.51 13.40
CA PRO A 79 -5.36 3.45 12.81
C PRO A 79 -4.59 2.13 12.69
N GLY A 80 -5.29 1.00 12.91
CA GLY A 80 -4.64 -0.31 12.81
C GLY A 80 -5.50 -1.46 13.34
N PRO A 81 -4.98 -2.69 13.29
CA PRO A 81 -5.66 -3.88 13.77
C PRO A 81 -5.86 -3.87 15.30
N VAL A 82 -7.01 -4.37 15.74
CA VAL A 82 -7.31 -4.67 17.13
C VAL A 82 -7.85 -6.09 17.23
N HIS A 83 -7.41 -6.83 18.21
CA HIS A 83 -7.84 -8.20 18.44
C HIS A 83 -8.79 -8.28 19.63
N ILE A 84 -9.91 -8.99 19.45
CA ILE A 84 -10.82 -9.40 20.51
C ILE A 84 -10.87 -10.92 20.55
N ASN A 85 -10.39 -11.51 21.62
CA ASN A 85 -10.55 -12.92 21.93
C ASN A 85 -11.91 -13.16 22.58
N VAL A 86 -12.68 -14.11 22.05
CA VAL A 86 -14.07 -14.40 22.45
C VAL A 86 -14.18 -15.83 22.98
N PRO A 87 -13.96 -16.07 24.27
CA PRO A 87 -14.10 -17.39 24.85
C PRO A 87 -15.59 -17.77 24.99
N LEU A 88 -15.94 -18.94 24.44
CA LEU A 88 -17.31 -19.46 24.38
C LEU A 88 -17.38 -20.85 25.03
N ARG A 89 -18.40 -21.07 25.88
CA ARG A 89 -18.68 -22.40 26.44
C ARG A 89 -19.39 -23.30 25.42
N ASP A 90 -19.09 -24.59 25.48
CA ASP A 90 -19.70 -25.64 24.68
C ASP A 90 -21.05 -26.11 25.24
N PRO A 91 -21.92 -26.61 24.38
CA PRO A 91 -22.27 -26.09 23.07
C PRO A 91 -23.40 -25.08 23.23
N ILE A 92 -23.28 -23.96 22.56
CA ILE A 92 -24.41 -23.02 22.45
C ILE A 92 -25.23 -23.47 21.24
N TYR A 93 -26.08 -24.50 21.41
CA TYR A 93 -27.13 -24.77 20.40
C TYR A 93 -28.26 -23.77 20.62
N ALA A 94 -28.32 -22.76 19.78
CA ALA A 94 -29.45 -21.86 19.78
C ALA A 94 -30.74 -22.67 19.46
N ASP A 95 -31.79 -22.42 20.21
CA ASP A 95 -33.12 -22.90 19.84
C ASP A 95 -33.52 -22.10 18.58
N VAL A 96 -33.32 -22.74 17.42
CA VAL A 96 -33.52 -22.09 16.10
C VAL A 96 -34.97 -21.64 15.86
N ASP A 97 -35.90 -22.15 16.66
CA ASP A 97 -37.31 -21.78 16.60
C ASP A 97 -37.64 -20.49 17.38
N LYS A 98 -36.71 -20.00 18.17
CA LYS A 98 -36.84 -18.71 18.85
C LYS A 98 -36.16 -17.59 18.07
N PRO A 99 -36.91 -16.55 17.64
CA PRO A 99 -36.33 -15.45 16.96
C PRO A 99 -35.27 -14.81 17.88
N PHE A 100 -34.07 -14.52 17.34
CA PHE A 100 -33.07 -13.71 18.02
C PHE A 100 -33.75 -12.44 18.52
N GLN A 101 -33.81 -12.26 19.84
CA GLN A 101 -34.19 -10.97 20.38
C GLN A 101 -33.14 -9.96 19.91
N HIS A 102 -33.52 -9.11 18.96
CA HIS A 102 -32.68 -8.00 18.58
C HIS A 102 -32.44 -7.14 19.83
N ILE A 103 -31.23 -7.20 20.34
CA ILE A 103 -30.77 -6.21 21.31
C ILE A 103 -30.86 -4.88 20.58
N ALA A 104 -31.69 -3.96 21.12
CA ALA A 104 -31.85 -2.65 20.51
C ALA A 104 -30.45 -2.02 20.32
N PRO A 105 -30.19 -1.44 19.13
CA PRO A 105 -28.91 -0.80 18.89
C PRO A 105 -28.65 0.23 20.00
N THR A 106 -27.55 0.07 20.69
CA THR A 106 -27.08 1.05 21.67
C THR A 106 -26.80 2.36 20.98
N LYS A 107 -26.88 3.48 21.71
CA LYS A 107 -26.60 4.80 21.15
C LYS A 107 -25.26 4.78 20.39
N PRO A 108 -25.17 5.47 19.23
CA PRO A 108 -23.94 5.54 18.47
C PRO A 108 -22.78 5.98 19.38
N PHE A 109 -21.69 5.23 19.33
CA PHE A 109 -20.48 5.62 20.03
C PHE A 109 -19.78 6.71 19.22
N LEU A 110 -19.67 7.91 19.79
CA LEU A 110 -18.93 9.00 19.17
C LEU A 110 -17.44 8.81 19.49
N ILE A 111 -16.68 8.45 18.47
CA ILE A 111 -15.21 8.46 18.55
C ILE A 111 -14.78 9.92 18.36
N HIS A 112 -14.23 10.51 19.42
CA HIS A 112 -13.67 11.85 19.32
C HIS A 112 -12.23 11.74 18.80
N HIS A 113 -12.02 12.22 17.57
CA HIS A 113 -10.68 12.37 17.01
C HIS A 113 -10.16 13.75 17.39
N PRO A 114 -9.04 13.85 18.14
CA PRO A 114 -8.42 15.14 18.34
C PRO A 114 -7.95 15.67 16.97
N THR A 115 -8.40 16.87 16.66
CA THR A 115 -7.97 17.57 15.46
C THR A 115 -6.56 18.08 15.69
N PRO A 116 -5.61 17.86 14.77
CA PRO A 116 -4.31 18.51 14.85
C PRO A 116 -4.44 20.02 14.98
N PRO A 117 -3.49 20.71 15.62
CA PRO A 117 -3.56 22.16 15.73
C PRO A 117 -3.62 22.79 14.34
N PRO A 118 -4.27 23.96 14.19
CA PRO A 118 -4.24 24.71 12.93
C PRO A 118 -2.80 25.05 12.57
N VAL A 119 -2.50 25.08 11.27
CA VAL A 119 -1.17 25.42 10.77
C VAL A 119 -0.94 26.91 11.02
N ASP A 120 0.16 27.24 11.68
CA ASP A 120 0.65 28.62 11.76
C ASP A 120 1.30 28.98 10.40
N GLN A 121 0.93 30.15 9.86
CA GLN A 121 1.51 30.65 8.60
C GLN A 121 3.04 30.79 8.67
N THR A 122 3.60 31.01 9.85
CA THR A 122 5.05 31.07 10.07
C THR A 122 5.75 29.71 9.96
N LEU A 123 4.99 28.61 9.98
CA LEU A 123 5.57 27.24 9.94
C LEU A 123 6.42 27.01 8.69
N ALA A 124 5.89 27.36 7.53
CA ALA A 124 6.61 27.21 6.26
C ALA A 124 7.82 28.15 6.15
N GLU A 125 7.71 29.36 6.69
CA GLU A 125 8.82 30.31 6.79
C GLU A 125 9.93 29.76 7.69
N GLN A 126 9.58 29.10 8.81
CA GLN A 126 10.53 28.42 9.68
C GLN A 126 11.26 27.27 8.95
N TRP A 127 10.58 26.52 8.08
CA TRP A 127 11.23 25.47 7.30
C TRP A 127 12.27 26.03 6.34
N MET A 128 12.01 27.18 5.73
CA MET A 128 12.90 27.85 4.79
C MET A 128 14.05 28.59 5.49
N SER A 129 13.78 29.23 6.65
CA SER A 129 14.75 30.07 7.36
C SER A 129 15.92 29.32 8.02
N HIS A 130 15.76 28.00 8.25
CA HIS A 130 16.79 27.15 8.87
C HIS A 130 17.87 26.68 7.89
N THR A 131 17.82 27.14 6.66
CA THR A 131 18.84 26.84 5.64
C THR A 131 19.83 28.03 5.50
N ASN A 132 21.08 27.75 5.14
CA ASN A 132 22.06 28.76 4.85
C ASN A 132 21.88 29.45 3.48
N ALA A 133 20.80 29.07 2.74
CA ALA A 133 20.49 29.56 1.41
C ALA A 133 19.43 30.66 1.46
N GLN A 134 19.55 31.70 0.65
CA GLN A 134 18.53 32.74 0.50
C GLN A 134 17.24 32.15 -0.12
N GLN A 135 17.38 31.13 -0.99
CA GLN A 135 16.29 30.34 -1.57
C GLN A 135 16.64 28.86 -1.44
N PRO A 136 16.05 28.13 -0.49
CA PRO A 136 16.38 26.74 -0.25
C PRO A 136 15.85 25.83 -1.34
N ARG A 137 16.63 24.82 -1.72
CA ARG A 137 16.22 23.75 -2.62
C ARG A 137 15.32 22.79 -1.86
N ILE A 138 14.02 22.86 -2.13
CA ILE A 138 13.00 22.04 -1.48
C ILE A 138 12.62 20.88 -2.40
N LEU A 139 12.73 19.66 -1.90
CA LEU A 139 12.25 18.44 -2.57
C LEU A 139 11.09 17.86 -1.79
N ILE A 140 9.97 17.57 -2.46
CA ILE A 140 8.83 16.89 -1.87
C ILE A 140 8.80 15.44 -2.35
N VAL A 141 8.64 14.49 -1.41
CA VAL A 141 8.48 13.06 -1.71
C VAL A 141 7.19 12.56 -1.07
N VAL A 142 6.29 12.04 -1.90
CA VAL A 142 5.01 11.46 -1.45
C VAL A 142 5.11 9.94 -1.55
N GLY A 143 5.21 9.28 -0.42
CA GLY A 143 5.22 7.82 -0.33
C GLY A 143 3.81 7.21 -0.39
N MET A 144 3.71 5.91 -0.06
CA MET A 144 2.44 5.19 -0.01
C MET A 144 1.40 5.96 0.82
N HIS A 145 0.23 6.16 0.26
CA HIS A 145 -0.83 6.95 0.88
C HIS A 145 -2.22 6.33 0.62
N HIS A 146 -3.15 6.56 1.53
CA HIS A 146 -4.56 6.29 1.26
C HIS A 146 -5.12 7.36 0.31
N PRO A 147 -6.18 7.06 -0.47
CA PRO A 147 -6.81 8.05 -1.33
C PRO A 147 -7.20 9.31 -0.55
N LYS A 148 -6.71 10.47 -0.99
CA LYS A 148 -6.96 11.77 -0.36
C LYS A 148 -7.04 12.85 -1.44
N PRO A 149 -8.24 13.08 -2.00
CA PRO A 149 -8.42 14.01 -3.11
C PRO A 149 -7.96 15.44 -2.82
N GLU A 150 -8.09 15.88 -1.55
CA GLU A 150 -7.70 17.23 -1.14
C GLU A 150 -6.17 17.43 -1.23
N LEU A 151 -5.39 16.36 -1.07
CA LEU A 151 -3.94 16.41 -1.22
C LEU A 151 -3.54 16.69 -2.67
N SER A 152 -4.32 16.21 -3.63
CA SER A 152 -4.11 16.47 -5.06
C SER A 152 -4.10 17.96 -5.38
N LEU A 153 -5.03 18.73 -4.80
CA LEU A 153 -5.12 20.18 -5.01
C LEU A 153 -3.90 20.93 -4.48
N ALA A 154 -3.40 20.51 -3.31
CA ALA A 154 -2.21 21.10 -2.71
C ALA A 154 -0.94 20.77 -3.50
N LEU A 155 -0.83 19.55 -4.04
CA LEU A 155 0.31 19.17 -4.89
C LEU A 155 0.25 19.85 -6.27
N GLU A 156 -0.95 20.02 -6.84
CA GLU A 156 -1.16 20.73 -8.10
C GLU A 156 -0.68 22.18 -8.02
N SER A 157 -0.94 22.87 -6.91
CA SER A 157 -0.47 24.25 -6.74
C SER A 157 1.04 24.37 -6.65
N LEU A 158 1.73 23.36 -6.11
CA LEU A 158 3.18 23.38 -5.87
C LEU A 158 4.00 22.80 -7.04
N GLN A 159 3.46 21.92 -7.89
CA GLN A 159 4.22 21.18 -8.90
C GLN A 159 4.89 22.06 -9.97
N ASN A 160 4.43 23.30 -10.16
CA ASN A 160 5.03 24.26 -11.08
C ASN A 160 6.13 25.13 -10.42
N ARG A 161 6.44 24.88 -9.14
CA ARG A 161 7.44 25.64 -8.35
C ARG A 161 8.51 24.74 -7.77
N LEU A 162 8.14 23.54 -7.35
CA LEU A 162 9.02 22.60 -6.64
C LEU A 162 9.06 21.24 -7.32
N PRO A 163 10.21 20.55 -7.32
CA PRO A 163 10.24 19.14 -7.70
C PRO A 163 9.48 18.30 -6.68
N ILE A 164 8.52 17.53 -7.19
CA ILE A 164 7.69 16.60 -6.41
C ILE A 164 7.87 15.20 -6.99
N LEU A 165 8.27 14.25 -6.16
CA LEU A 165 8.40 12.84 -6.51
C LEU A 165 7.27 12.05 -5.84
N THR A 166 6.28 11.67 -6.61
CA THR A 166 5.16 10.85 -6.13
C THR A 166 5.44 9.39 -6.39
N ASP A 167 5.31 8.56 -5.35
CA ASP A 167 5.40 7.11 -5.52
C ASP A 167 4.16 6.56 -6.24
N ILE A 168 4.31 5.46 -6.95
CA ILE A 168 3.21 4.86 -7.73
C ILE A 168 2.02 4.42 -6.86
N VAL A 169 2.24 4.11 -5.59
CA VAL A 169 1.20 3.76 -4.61
C VAL A 169 0.82 4.92 -3.69
N SER A 170 1.22 6.14 -4.03
CA SER A 170 0.88 7.35 -3.26
C SER A 170 -0.57 7.80 -3.43
N GLN A 171 -1.29 7.28 -4.41
CA GLN A 171 -2.58 7.80 -4.91
C GLN A 171 -2.49 9.24 -5.42
N GLN A 172 -1.26 9.75 -5.57
CA GLN A 172 -0.95 11.09 -6.07
C GLN A 172 -0.01 11.04 -7.29
N HIS A 173 0.24 9.85 -7.84
CA HIS A 173 1.17 9.62 -8.93
C HIS A 173 0.91 10.42 -10.25
N PRO A 174 -0.28 10.99 -10.52
CA PRO A 174 -0.43 11.90 -11.65
C PRO A 174 0.25 13.27 -11.48
N PHE A 175 0.63 13.64 -10.23
CA PHE A 175 1.22 14.94 -9.92
C PHE A 175 2.75 14.86 -9.77
N GLY A 176 3.42 15.97 -10.02
CA GLY A 176 4.88 16.09 -9.95
C GLY A 176 5.61 15.54 -11.18
N LEU A 177 6.89 15.22 -11.00
CA LEU A 177 7.76 14.73 -12.07
C LEU A 177 7.34 13.32 -12.50
N GLN A 178 7.08 13.15 -13.78
CA GLN A 178 6.67 11.84 -14.31
C GLN A 178 7.89 10.95 -14.61
N GLN A 179 7.74 9.64 -14.48
CA GLN A 179 8.77 8.63 -14.78
C GLN A 179 10.14 8.87 -14.09
N TRP A 180 10.17 9.67 -13.02
CA TRP A 180 11.38 9.96 -12.25
C TRP A 180 12.08 8.69 -11.73
N ASP A 181 11.33 7.63 -11.40
CA ASP A 181 11.90 6.38 -10.89
C ASP A 181 12.55 5.56 -12.03
N LEU A 182 12.05 5.65 -13.26
CA LEU A 182 12.73 5.11 -14.44
C LEU A 182 14.03 5.88 -14.73
N ALA A 183 13.99 7.21 -14.62
CA ALA A 183 15.21 8.02 -14.72
C ALA A 183 16.24 7.63 -13.66
N MET A 184 15.82 7.45 -12.41
CA MET A 184 16.66 6.95 -11.30
C MET A 184 17.21 5.54 -11.55
N LEU A 185 16.44 4.66 -12.19
CA LEU A 185 16.89 3.34 -12.57
C LEU A 185 17.99 3.41 -13.64
N ASN A 186 17.88 4.34 -14.57
CA ASN A 186 18.86 4.53 -15.64
C ASN A 186 20.20 5.05 -15.05
N HIS A 187 20.14 6.17 -14.37
CA HIS A 187 21.25 6.70 -13.57
C HIS A 187 20.73 7.71 -12.53
N THR A 188 21.32 7.67 -11.34
CA THR A 188 20.97 8.62 -10.28
C THR A 188 21.66 9.98 -10.50
N PRO A 189 21.05 11.10 -10.04
CA PRO A 189 21.70 12.41 -10.11
C PRO A 189 23.02 12.40 -9.32
N ASN A 190 24.10 12.85 -9.95
CA ASN A 190 25.45 12.79 -9.37
C ASN A 190 26.05 14.16 -9.01
N HIS A 191 25.38 15.25 -9.35
CA HIS A 191 25.83 16.60 -9.05
C HIS A 191 25.30 17.09 -7.70
N SER A 192 26.11 17.87 -6.95
CA SER A 192 25.76 18.40 -5.63
C SER A 192 24.53 19.32 -5.62
N ASP A 193 24.17 19.89 -6.77
CA ASP A 193 23.04 20.81 -6.91
C ASP A 193 21.69 20.10 -6.79
N PHE A 194 21.63 18.79 -7.02
CA PHE A 194 20.44 17.98 -6.80
C PHE A 194 20.15 17.73 -5.32
N ARG A 195 21.16 17.87 -4.45
CA ARG A 195 20.97 17.65 -3.03
C ARG A 195 19.99 18.68 -2.48
N PRO A 196 18.85 18.26 -1.86
CA PRO A 196 17.92 19.21 -1.28
C PRO A 196 18.49 19.85 -0.01
N ASP A 197 18.19 21.13 0.21
CA ASP A 197 18.41 21.78 1.49
C ASP A 197 17.31 21.37 2.46
N VAL A 198 16.06 21.31 1.98
CA VAL A 198 14.89 20.81 2.73
C VAL A 198 14.26 19.65 1.99
N LEU A 199 14.11 18.53 2.67
CA LEU A 199 13.31 17.39 2.21
C LEU A 199 11.99 17.39 2.98
N ILE A 200 10.88 17.41 2.26
CA ILE A 200 9.53 17.24 2.82
C ILE A 200 8.99 15.88 2.40
N THR A 201 8.54 15.07 3.36
CA THR A 201 7.97 13.77 3.08
C THR A 201 6.55 13.66 3.60
N LEU A 202 5.70 12.96 2.85
CA LEU A 202 4.30 12.68 3.15
C LEU A 202 4.03 11.18 2.99
N GLY A 203 3.04 10.69 3.72
CA GLY A 203 2.63 9.28 3.64
C GLY A 203 3.63 8.33 4.29
N MET A 204 3.68 7.10 3.78
CA MET A 204 4.52 6.02 4.31
C MET A 204 5.73 5.73 3.41
N GLY A 205 6.22 4.49 3.41
CA GLY A 205 7.40 4.13 2.63
C GLY A 205 7.23 4.30 1.12
N VAL A 206 8.35 4.43 0.40
CA VAL A 206 8.41 4.49 -1.06
C VAL A 206 8.88 3.15 -1.65
N VAL A 207 8.49 2.85 -2.89
CA VAL A 207 8.92 1.66 -3.63
C VAL A 207 10.38 1.80 -4.07
N SER A 208 10.76 2.97 -4.59
CA SER A 208 12.05 3.22 -5.22
C SER A 208 13.24 2.92 -4.31
N LYS A 209 14.03 1.90 -4.67
CA LYS A 209 15.32 1.61 -4.02
C LYS A 209 16.40 2.62 -4.39
N PRO A 210 16.53 3.03 -5.67
CA PRO A 210 17.50 4.06 -6.06
C PRO A 210 17.31 5.37 -5.30
N LEU A 211 16.07 5.88 -5.14
CA LEU A 211 15.79 7.09 -4.37
C LEU A 211 16.23 6.96 -2.91
N LYS A 212 15.92 5.82 -2.26
CA LYS A 212 16.36 5.59 -0.88
C LYS A 212 17.88 5.63 -0.74
N GLN A 213 18.60 5.00 -1.65
CA GLN A 213 20.05 4.97 -1.64
C GLN A 213 20.63 6.37 -1.93
N TRP A 214 20.05 7.08 -2.88
CA TRP A 214 20.49 8.39 -3.26
C TRP A 214 20.32 9.42 -2.11
N LEU A 215 19.15 9.44 -1.45
CA LEU A 215 18.90 10.33 -0.31
C LEU A 215 19.76 9.99 0.91
N LYS A 216 20.10 8.71 1.14
CA LYS A 216 21.07 8.31 2.17
C LYS A 216 22.45 8.91 1.94
N ALA A 217 22.89 8.97 0.67
CA ALA A 217 24.18 9.54 0.28
C ALA A 217 24.14 11.07 0.21
N ASN A 218 23.00 11.67 -0.15
CA ASN A 218 22.80 13.10 -0.36
C ASN A 218 21.84 13.68 0.69
N LYS A 219 22.20 13.56 1.96
CA LYS A 219 21.34 13.98 3.08
C LYS A 219 20.97 15.44 2.99
N PRO A 220 19.68 15.83 3.15
CA PRO A 220 19.26 17.23 3.24
C PRO A 220 19.87 17.92 4.49
N GLN A 221 19.82 19.23 4.54
CA GLN A 221 20.14 19.98 5.76
C GLN A 221 18.99 19.80 6.78
N LYS A 222 17.74 19.78 6.31
CA LYS A 222 16.55 19.55 7.11
C LYS A 222 15.63 18.53 6.43
N HIS A 223 15.10 17.57 7.20
CA HIS A 223 14.07 16.64 6.75
C HIS A 223 12.82 16.82 7.62
N ILE A 224 11.68 17.07 6.99
CA ILE A 224 10.39 17.27 7.63
C ILE A 224 9.44 16.19 7.13
N HIS A 225 8.85 15.46 8.05
CA HIS A 225 7.76 14.53 7.73
C HIS A 225 6.45 15.08 8.23
N ILE A 226 5.51 15.36 7.33
CA ILE A 226 4.21 15.92 7.67
C ILE A 226 3.21 14.77 7.80
N SER A 227 2.58 14.67 8.96
CA SER A 227 1.52 13.69 9.22
C SER A 227 0.65 14.13 10.40
N PRO A 228 -0.69 14.00 10.31
CA PRO A 228 -1.59 14.32 11.43
C PRO A 228 -1.59 13.23 12.52
N LEU A 229 -0.90 12.11 12.32
CA LEU A 229 -0.93 10.97 13.22
C LEU A 229 0.20 11.04 14.25
N GLN A 230 -0.14 10.87 15.51
CA GLN A 230 0.85 10.72 16.61
C GLN A 230 1.48 9.32 16.58
N ALA A 231 2.21 9.02 15.53
CA ALA A 231 2.87 7.74 15.29
C ALA A 231 4.37 7.94 15.08
N PRO A 232 5.20 6.93 15.36
CA PRO A 232 6.60 6.97 14.97
C PRO A 232 6.75 7.22 13.47
N VAL A 233 7.64 8.14 13.10
CA VAL A 233 7.96 8.45 11.72
C VAL A 233 9.00 7.46 11.22
N GLY A 234 8.69 6.80 10.09
CA GLY A 234 9.65 5.93 9.41
C GLY A 234 10.74 6.76 8.69
N ASP A 235 11.99 6.34 8.81
CA ASP A 235 13.11 7.00 8.14
C ASP A 235 13.85 6.05 7.17
N PRO A 236 13.30 5.78 5.99
CA PRO A 236 13.94 4.91 5.01
C PRO A 236 15.18 5.55 4.38
N PHE A 237 15.37 6.84 4.56
CA PHE A 237 16.46 7.65 4.00
C PHE A 237 17.62 7.88 4.96
N GLN A 238 17.47 7.54 6.25
CA GLN A 238 18.45 7.76 7.32
C GLN A 238 18.86 9.24 7.42
N THR A 239 17.89 10.12 7.39
CA THR A 239 18.03 11.57 7.37
C THR A 239 17.48 12.24 8.63
N ASN A 240 16.97 11.44 9.58
CA ASN A 240 16.46 11.89 10.88
C ASN A 240 15.32 12.94 10.74
N PRO A 241 14.13 12.53 10.23
CA PRO A 241 13.01 13.44 9.98
C PRO A 241 12.48 14.09 11.26
N GLU A 242 12.24 15.38 11.18
CA GLU A 242 11.44 16.12 12.16
C GLU A 242 9.95 15.86 11.86
N HIS A 243 9.19 15.45 12.86
CA HIS A 243 7.76 15.20 12.70
C HIS A 243 6.97 16.52 12.82
N CYS A 244 6.35 16.92 11.73
CA CYS A 244 5.40 18.03 11.68
C CYS A 244 3.98 17.48 11.89
N LEU A 245 3.44 17.61 13.10
CA LEU A 245 2.13 17.08 13.48
C LEU A 245 1.00 18.01 13.03
N HIS A 246 0.71 18.02 11.72
CA HIS A 246 -0.34 18.81 11.10
C HIS A 246 -1.04 18.05 9.99
N HIS A 247 -2.20 18.54 9.55
CA HIS A 247 -2.80 18.07 8.32
C HIS A 247 -1.91 18.40 7.12
N GLU A 248 -1.61 17.41 6.31
CA GLU A 248 -0.70 17.54 5.16
C GLU A 248 -1.15 18.64 4.19
N VAL A 249 -2.45 18.71 3.92
CA VAL A 249 -3.05 19.70 3.01
C VAL A 249 -2.83 21.12 3.51
N ASP A 250 -3.11 21.37 4.77
CA ASP A 250 -2.97 22.71 5.38
C ASP A 250 -1.49 23.14 5.40
N ALA A 251 -0.59 22.21 5.72
CA ALA A 251 0.83 22.47 5.75
C ALA A 251 1.42 22.77 4.36
N LEU A 252 0.93 22.05 3.31
CA LEU A 252 1.34 22.31 1.93
C LEU A 252 0.76 23.63 1.40
N PHE A 253 -0.46 24.00 1.74
CA PHE A 253 -1.00 25.31 1.39
C PHE A 253 -0.25 26.46 2.08
N ALA A 254 0.15 26.29 3.35
CA ALA A 254 1.01 27.28 4.02
C ALA A 254 2.37 27.42 3.31
N LEU A 255 2.95 26.30 2.84
CA LEU A 255 4.17 26.33 2.03
C LEU A 255 3.95 27.08 0.70
N ASP A 256 2.86 26.81 -0.01
CA ASP A 256 2.53 27.50 -1.25
C ASP A 256 2.37 29.02 -1.05
N GLN A 257 1.68 29.45 0.01
CA GLN A 257 1.54 30.85 0.37
C GLN A 257 2.90 31.52 0.69
N ALA A 258 3.76 30.83 1.45
CA ALA A 258 5.09 31.33 1.75
C ALA A 258 5.95 31.52 0.48
N LEU A 259 5.86 30.58 -0.46
CA LEU A 259 6.53 30.64 -1.75
C LEU A 259 5.96 31.72 -2.68
N GLN A 260 4.66 32.03 -2.56
CA GLN A 260 4.04 33.14 -3.33
C GLN A 260 4.53 34.50 -2.89
N ASN A 261 4.91 34.66 -1.63
CA ASN A 261 5.45 35.89 -1.06
C ASN A 261 6.94 36.09 -1.36
N ALA A 262 7.64 35.06 -1.89
CA ALA A 262 9.04 35.12 -2.29
C ALA A 262 9.20 35.39 -3.79
N GLU A 263 10.39 35.86 -4.22
CA GLU A 263 10.72 35.94 -5.63
C GLU A 263 10.63 34.54 -6.29
N PRO A 264 9.97 34.40 -7.45
CA PRO A 264 9.83 33.11 -8.11
C PRO A 264 11.18 32.51 -8.51
N ASP A 265 11.54 31.37 -7.95
CA ASP A 265 12.71 30.59 -8.38
C ASP A 265 12.30 29.16 -8.71
N THR A 266 12.35 28.83 -9.98
CA THR A 266 12.09 27.47 -10.50
C THR A 266 13.38 26.76 -10.93
N SER A 267 14.55 27.29 -10.60
CA SER A 267 15.84 26.74 -11.04
C SER A 267 16.03 25.29 -10.59
N TYR A 268 15.65 24.99 -9.34
CA TYR A 268 15.75 23.65 -8.80
C TYR A 268 14.73 22.67 -9.42
N LEU A 269 13.51 23.11 -9.70
CA LEU A 269 12.53 22.33 -10.46
C LEU A 269 13.04 22.04 -11.88
N ASN A 270 13.53 23.08 -12.58
CA ASN A 270 14.05 22.93 -13.93
C ASN A 270 15.27 21.99 -13.98
N LEU A 271 16.13 22.02 -12.96
CA LEU A 271 17.26 21.10 -12.84
C LEU A 271 16.79 19.64 -12.80
N TRP A 272 15.78 19.33 -11.97
CA TRP A 272 15.20 18.00 -11.89
C TRP A 272 14.47 17.59 -13.16
N GLN A 273 13.71 18.50 -13.76
CA GLN A 273 12.96 18.22 -15.00
C GLN A 273 13.94 17.91 -16.15
N ASN A 274 14.97 18.74 -16.35
CA ASN A 274 15.97 18.53 -17.39
C ASN A 274 16.70 17.19 -17.21
N TRP A 275 17.04 16.84 -15.96
CA TRP A 275 17.66 15.56 -15.66
C TRP A 275 16.75 14.37 -15.99
N VAL A 276 15.44 14.43 -15.67
CA VAL A 276 14.47 13.40 -16.04
C VAL A 276 14.42 13.28 -17.57
N ASP A 277 14.24 14.39 -18.27
CA ASP A 277 14.11 14.42 -19.73
C ASP A 277 15.38 13.89 -20.42
N GLU A 278 16.57 14.27 -19.98
CA GLU A 278 17.85 13.75 -20.47
C GLU A 278 17.97 12.25 -20.21
N SER A 279 17.64 11.80 -19.00
CA SER A 279 17.70 10.38 -18.64
C SER A 279 16.77 9.53 -19.50
N LEU A 280 15.55 10.01 -19.74
CA LEU A 280 14.56 9.31 -20.54
C LEU A 280 14.89 9.36 -22.04
N SER A 281 15.55 10.41 -22.51
CA SER A 281 15.96 10.51 -23.92
C SER A 281 16.89 9.37 -24.36
N THR A 282 17.63 8.79 -23.43
CA THR A 282 18.57 7.69 -23.69
C THR A 282 17.91 6.31 -23.71
N VAL A 283 16.76 6.14 -23.08
CA VAL A 283 16.05 4.85 -22.97
C VAL A 283 14.69 4.88 -23.70
N GLY A 284 14.15 6.07 -23.99
CA GLY A 284 12.83 6.22 -24.58
C GLY A 284 11.76 5.62 -23.65
N ASP A 285 10.82 4.91 -24.29
CA ASP A 285 9.72 4.24 -23.58
C ASP A 285 10.06 2.81 -23.09
N ALA A 286 11.35 2.47 -23.02
CA ALA A 286 11.86 1.15 -22.65
C ALA A 286 12.67 1.21 -21.36
N LEU A 287 12.98 0.05 -20.80
CA LEU A 287 13.98 -0.08 -19.72
C LEU A 287 15.39 0.16 -20.29
N PRO A 288 16.39 0.53 -19.45
CA PRO A 288 17.76 0.66 -19.89
C PRO A 288 18.28 -0.56 -20.66
N ASN A 289 19.05 -0.35 -21.74
CA ASN A 289 19.51 -1.41 -22.64
C ASN A 289 20.34 -2.53 -21.96
N ARG A 290 20.88 -2.28 -20.75
CA ARG A 290 21.54 -3.31 -19.94
C ARG A 290 20.59 -4.38 -19.42
N ILE A 291 19.27 -4.16 -19.57
CA ILE A 291 18.24 -5.03 -19.08
C ILE A 291 17.79 -5.94 -20.21
N THR A 292 17.68 -7.24 -19.92
CA THR A 292 17.41 -8.25 -20.93
C THR A 292 16.05 -8.05 -21.60
N GLU A 293 15.91 -8.51 -22.85
CA GLU A 293 14.69 -8.43 -23.64
C GLU A 293 13.46 -8.98 -22.92
N PHE A 294 13.66 -10.01 -22.12
CA PHE A 294 12.59 -10.61 -21.33
C PHE A 294 11.88 -9.60 -20.41
N TYR A 295 12.64 -8.85 -19.61
CA TYR A 295 12.06 -7.82 -18.72
C TYR A 295 11.51 -6.61 -19.50
N GLN A 296 12.04 -6.33 -20.69
CA GLN A 296 11.50 -5.30 -21.58
C GLN A 296 10.07 -5.63 -22.01
N ARG A 297 9.80 -6.90 -22.34
CA ARG A 297 8.45 -7.37 -22.71
C ARG A 297 7.47 -7.26 -21.54
N GLU A 298 7.83 -7.74 -20.36
CA GLU A 298 6.98 -7.60 -19.17
C GLU A 298 6.70 -6.13 -18.84
N PHE A 299 7.72 -5.28 -18.89
CA PHE A 299 7.55 -3.85 -18.67
C PHE A 299 6.60 -3.20 -19.68
N ALA A 300 6.77 -3.48 -20.97
CA ALA A 300 5.90 -2.98 -22.03
C ALA A 300 4.44 -3.43 -21.82
N MET A 301 4.24 -4.67 -21.38
CA MET A 301 2.93 -5.20 -21.04
C MET A 301 2.28 -4.43 -19.88
N VAL A 302 2.99 -4.28 -18.77
CA VAL A 302 2.49 -3.54 -17.61
C VAL A 302 2.19 -2.10 -17.98
N LYS A 303 3.06 -1.43 -18.71
CA LYS A 303 2.85 -0.06 -19.22
C LYS A 303 1.58 0.04 -20.07
N ASN A 304 1.35 -0.94 -20.94
CA ASN A 304 0.14 -0.99 -21.78
C ASN A 304 -1.14 -1.14 -20.92
N ILE A 305 -1.12 -2.04 -19.90
CA ILE A 305 -2.24 -2.19 -18.98
C ILE A 305 -2.54 -0.88 -18.25
N LEU A 306 -1.51 -0.24 -17.69
CA LEU A 306 -1.66 0.98 -16.90
C LEU A 306 -2.16 2.16 -17.76
N SER A 307 -1.68 2.28 -18.99
CA SER A 307 -2.08 3.37 -19.91
C SER A 307 -3.51 3.22 -20.44
N THR A 308 -4.03 1.99 -20.50
CA THR A 308 -5.38 1.72 -20.99
C THR A 308 -6.45 1.73 -19.89
N CYS A 309 -6.07 1.47 -18.61
CA CYS A 309 -6.97 1.49 -17.48
C CYS A 309 -7.18 2.93 -16.99
N ASN A 310 -8.46 3.32 -16.83
CA ASN A 310 -8.86 4.64 -16.37
C ASN A 310 -9.45 4.59 -14.94
N TYR A 311 -10.07 5.68 -14.47
CA TYR A 311 -10.69 5.81 -13.14
C TYR A 311 -11.79 4.77 -12.81
N ARG A 312 -12.25 3.97 -13.78
CA ARG A 312 -13.18 2.85 -13.56
C ARG A 312 -12.48 1.57 -13.10
N PHE A 313 -11.16 1.60 -13.02
CA PHE A 313 -10.32 0.49 -12.63
C PHE A 313 -9.56 0.78 -11.34
N VAL A 314 -9.38 -0.28 -10.59
CA VAL A 314 -8.37 -0.37 -9.53
C VAL A 314 -7.43 -1.50 -9.89
N ILE A 315 -6.13 -1.25 -9.77
CA ILE A 315 -5.12 -2.27 -10.00
C ILE A 315 -4.41 -2.56 -8.68
N GLN A 316 -4.58 -3.79 -8.20
CA GLN A 316 -3.81 -4.33 -7.08
C GLN A 316 -2.51 -4.90 -7.64
N LEU A 317 -1.42 -4.23 -7.37
CA LEU A 317 -0.09 -4.60 -7.81
C LEU A 317 0.53 -5.63 -6.85
N GLY A 318 1.06 -6.70 -7.39
CA GLY A 318 1.93 -7.60 -6.63
C GLY A 318 3.26 -6.94 -6.27
N ASN A 319 3.85 -7.36 -5.18
CA ASN A 319 5.22 -6.97 -4.85
C ASN A 319 6.23 -7.56 -5.84
N SER A 320 7.51 -7.35 -5.65
CA SER A 320 8.58 -7.75 -6.55
C SER A 320 8.61 -6.90 -7.84
N MET A 321 8.51 -7.51 -9.04
CA MET A 321 8.64 -6.80 -10.31
C MET A 321 7.37 -6.02 -10.69
N SER A 322 6.17 -6.53 -10.42
CA SER A 322 4.90 -5.89 -10.82
C SER A 322 4.80 -4.43 -10.35
N VAL A 323 5.02 -4.16 -9.05
CA VAL A 323 4.98 -2.79 -8.52
C VAL A 323 6.13 -1.92 -9.05
N ARG A 324 7.29 -2.52 -9.38
CA ARG A 324 8.42 -1.78 -9.95
C ARG A 324 8.17 -1.38 -11.39
N TYR A 325 7.65 -2.29 -12.20
CA TYR A 325 7.24 -1.95 -13.57
C TYR A 325 6.20 -0.84 -13.57
N ALA A 326 5.25 -0.88 -12.64
CA ALA A 326 4.27 0.20 -12.49
C ALA A 326 4.95 1.52 -12.11
N SER A 327 5.89 1.52 -11.17
CA SER A 327 6.66 2.71 -10.77
C SER A 327 7.46 3.30 -11.95
N TRP A 328 8.08 2.46 -12.75
CA TRP A 328 8.86 2.90 -13.93
C TRP A 328 7.97 3.33 -15.11
N SER A 329 6.74 2.86 -15.19
CA SER A 329 5.77 3.29 -16.22
C SER A 329 5.33 4.73 -16.05
N GLY A 330 5.43 5.30 -14.85
CA GLY A 330 4.99 6.65 -14.53
C GLY A 330 3.55 6.69 -14.03
N SER A 331 2.72 7.53 -14.63
CA SER A 331 1.34 7.75 -14.18
C SER A 331 0.34 6.76 -14.78
N SER A 332 -0.79 6.59 -14.08
CA SER A 332 -1.99 5.89 -14.54
C SER A 332 -3.22 6.69 -14.13
N GLN A 333 -4.34 6.53 -14.86
CA GLN A 333 -5.63 7.08 -14.44
C GLN A 333 -6.38 6.13 -13.49
N ALA A 334 -5.97 4.87 -13.40
CA ALA A 334 -6.48 3.92 -12.43
C ALA A 334 -5.87 4.17 -11.06
N SER A 335 -6.63 3.89 -10.00
CA SER A 335 -6.06 3.83 -8.64
C SER A 335 -5.18 2.61 -8.48
N LEU A 336 -3.98 2.78 -7.93
CA LEU A 336 -2.97 1.72 -7.83
C LEU A 336 -2.67 1.40 -6.36
N PHE A 337 -2.91 0.17 -5.96
CA PHE A 337 -2.63 -0.31 -4.60
C PHE A 337 -1.62 -1.45 -4.64
N ALA A 338 -0.90 -1.63 -3.54
CA ALA A 338 -0.03 -2.77 -3.32
C ALA A 338 0.10 -3.05 -1.82
N ASN A 339 0.36 -4.30 -1.45
CA ASN A 339 0.60 -4.70 -0.07
C ASN A 339 2.04 -4.31 0.32
N ARG A 340 2.24 -3.01 0.61
CA ARG A 340 3.56 -2.41 0.88
C ARG A 340 3.85 -2.16 2.36
N GLY A 341 2.96 -2.59 3.25
CA GLY A 341 3.22 -2.56 4.69
C GLY A 341 4.39 -3.46 5.07
N THR A 342 4.32 -4.73 4.69
CA THR A 342 5.39 -5.73 4.87
C THR A 342 6.12 -6.07 3.58
N SER A 343 5.54 -5.74 2.44
CA SER A 343 6.05 -6.05 1.10
C SER A 343 6.20 -7.55 0.81
N GLY A 344 5.36 -8.38 1.44
CA GLY A 344 5.26 -9.81 1.17
C GLY A 344 4.71 -10.12 -0.22
N ILE A 345 4.94 -11.32 -0.72
CA ILE A 345 4.35 -11.81 -1.98
C ILE A 345 3.08 -12.63 -1.74
N ASP A 346 2.71 -12.81 -0.50
CA ASP A 346 1.48 -13.43 -0.01
C ASP A 346 0.35 -12.40 0.16
N GLY A 347 -0.91 -12.81 0.02
CA GLY A 347 -2.08 -11.98 0.32
C GLY A 347 -2.47 -10.92 -0.71
N SER A 348 -1.70 -10.70 -1.78
CA SER A 348 -2.03 -9.68 -2.79
C SER A 348 -3.28 -10.04 -3.60
N LEU A 349 -3.45 -11.32 -3.94
CA LEU A 349 -4.63 -11.82 -4.65
C LEU A 349 -5.87 -11.77 -3.77
N SER A 350 -5.76 -12.20 -2.51
CA SER A 350 -6.83 -12.11 -1.51
C SER A 350 -7.29 -10.67 -1.27
N THR A 351 -6.34 -9.73 -1.20
CA THR A 351 -6.65 -8.29 -1.07
C THR A 351 -7.44 -7.79 -2.28
N ALA A 352 -7.05 -8.19 -3.50
CA ALA A 352 -7.74 -7.80 -4.73
C ALA A 352 -9.16 -8.37 -4.80
N VAL A 353 -9.36 -9.64 -4.42
CA VAL A 353 -10.69 -10.27 -4.33
C VAL A 353 -11.56 -9.52 -3.33
N GLY A 354 -11.03 -9.24 -2.12
CA GLY A 354 -11.75 -8.49 -1.09
C GLY A 354 -12.15 -7.08 -1.55
N TYR A 355 -11.25 -6.38 -2.24
CA TYR A 355 -11.56 -5.08 -2.83
C TYR A 355 -12.70 -5.16 -3.85
N ALA A 356 -12.64 -6.12 -4.78
CA ALA A 356 -13.65 -6.30 -5.81
C ALA A 356 -15.03 -6.64 -5.22
N MET A 357 -15.08 -7.46 -4.17
CA MET A 357 -16.32 -7.78 -3.43
C MET A 357 -16.92 -6.53 -2.77
N ALA A 358 -16.08 -5.69 -2.17
CA ALA A 358 -16.52 -4.48 -1.48
C ALA A 358 -16.95 -3.35 -2.43
N ASN A 359 -16.47 -3.37 -3.70
CA ASN A 359 -16.67 -2.29 -4.68
C ASN A 359 -17.22 -2.82 -6.02
N PRO A 360 -18.47 -3.30 -6.08
CA PRO A 360 -18.99 -4.02 -7.25
C PRO A 360 -19.12 -3.19 -8.53
N THR A 361 -19.00 -1.86 -8.44
CA THR A 361 -19.09 -0.93 -9.58
C THR A 361 -17.74 -0.58 -10.20
N ILE A 362 -16.64 -0.94 -9.54
CA ILE A 362 -15.26 -0.68 -9.99
C ILE A 362 -14.63 -2.00 -10.39
N HIS A 363 -14.00 -2.06 -11.56
CA HIS A 363 -13.31 -3.28 -11.99
C HIS A 363 -11.93 -3.37 -11.32
N CYS A 364 -11.71 -4.44 -10.56
CA CYS A 364 -10.43 -4.70 -9.91
C CYS A 364 -9.58 -5.66 -10.75
N VAL A 365 -8.34 -5.28 -11.00
CA VAL A 365 -7.34 -6.12 -11.68
C VAL A 365 -6.23 -6.47 -10.70
N ALA A 366 -6.02 -7.74 -10.42
CA ALA A 366 -4.82 -8.21 -9.72
C ALA A 366 -3.69 -8.42 -10.74
N LEU A 367 -2.63 -7.61 -10.66
CA LEU A 367 -1.45 -7.71 -11.53
C LEU A 367 -0.27 -8.26 -10.73
N LEU A 368 0.01 -9.55 -10.87
CA LEU A 368 0.87 -10.32 -9.99
C LEU A 368 1.98 -11.03 -10.76
N GLY A 369 3.11 -11.32 -10.09
CA GLY A 369 4.02 -12.37 -10.54
C GLY A 369 3.47 -13.76 -10.24
N ASP A 370 3.96 -14.74 -10.95
CA ASP A 370 3.57 -16.17 -10.85
C ASP A 370 3.71 -16.74 -9.43
N VAL A 371 4.85 -16.55 -8.79
CA VAL A 371 5.09 -17.05 -7.42
C VAL A 371 4.11 -16.41 -6.44
N SER A 372 3.84 -15.10 -6.56
CA SER A 372 2.87 -14.41 -5.70
C SER A 372 1.45 -14.93 -5.90
N ALA A 373 1.07 -15.19 -7.16
CA ALA A 373 -0.25 -15.75 -7.48
C ALA A 373 -0.41 -17.18 -6.93
N LEU A 374 0.66 -18.00 -6.96
CA LEU A 374 0.65 -19.36 -6.41
C LEU A 374 0.58 -19.38 -4.88
N TYR A 375 1.30 -18.47 -4.19
CA TYR A 375 1.28 -18.37 -2.73
C TYR A 375 -0.10 -18.03 -2.17
N ASP A 376 -0.93 -17.32 -2.93
CA ASP A 376 -2.25 -16.83 -2.51
C ASP A 376 -3.39 -17.41 -3.37
N ALA A 377 -3.12 -18.52 -4.08
CA ALA A 377 -4.06 -19.13 -5.03
C ALA A 377 -5.41 -19.53 -4.40
N HIS A 378 -5.42 -19.84 -3.09
CA HIS A 378 -6.64 -20.17 -2.36
C HIS A 378 -7.66 -19.02 -2.32
N ALA A 379 -7.28 -17.78 -2.60
CA ALA A 379 -8.19 -16.67 -2.76
C ALA A 379 -9.22 -16.90 -3.89
N LEU A 380 -8.86 -17.74 -4.87
CA LEU A 380 -9.73 -18.12 -5.99
C LEU A 380 -10.77 -19.19 -5.60
N TRP A 381 -10.63 -19.78 -4.42
CA TRP A 381 -11.60 -20.78 -3.86
C TRP A 381 -12.79 -20.08 -3.19
N THR A 382 -13.12 -18.89 -3.60
CA THR A 382 -14.32 -18.19 -3.11
C THR A 382 -15.53 -18.67 -3.90
N PRO A 383 -16.63 -19.11 -3.24
CA PRO A 383 -17.81 -19.70 -3.93
C PRO A 383 -18.42 -18.79 -5.00
N GLU A 384 -18.33 -17.49 -4.79
CA GLU A 384 -18.80 -16.47 -5.72
C GLU A 384 -17.71 -15.41 -5.93
N LEU A 385 -16.79 -15.67 -6.87
CA LEU A 385 -15.84 -14.66 -7.28
C LEU A 385 -16.55 -13.45 -7.90
N PRO A 386 -16.13 -12.22 -7.56
CA PRO A 386 -16.74 -11.01 -8.10
C PRO A 386 -16.69 -10.96 -9.63
N LYS A 387 -17.79 -10.51 -10.26
CA LYS A 387 -17.87 -10.38 -11.73
C LYS A 387 -17.00 -9.23 -12.27
N ASN A 388 -16.68 -8.28 -11.43
CA ASN A 388 -15.83 -7.11 -11.69
C ASN A 388 -14.35 -7.39 -11.33
N PHE A 389 -13.89 -8.62 -11.54
CA PHE A 389 -12.54 -9.03 -11.15
C PHE A 389 -11.80 -9.74 -12.28
N SER A 390 -10.53 -9.39 -12.45
CA SER A 390 -9.60 -10.06 -13.37
C SER A 390 -8.23 -10.25 -12.73
N VAL A 391 -7.52 -11.29 -13.14
CA VAL A 391 -6.15 -11.57 -12.70
C VAL A 391 -5.24 -11.55 -13.92
N VAL A 392 -4.12 -10.85 -13.83
CA VAL A 392 -3.03 -10.89 -14.79
C VAL A 392 -1.81 -11.46 -14.09
N VAL A 393 -1.28 -12.56 -14.58
CA VAL A 393 -0.10 -13.22 -14.05
C VAL A 393 1.06 -13.07 -15.01
N LEU A 394 2.10 -12.35 -14.56
CA LEU A 394 3.40 -12.31 -15.22
C LEU A 394 4.12 -13.61 -14.89
N ASN A 395 4.01 -14.61 -15.80
CA ASN A 395 4.55 -15.95 -15.56
C ASN A 395 5.97 -16.08 -16.14
N ASN A 396 6.93 -15.67 -15.35
CA ASN A 396 8.36 -15.80 -15.68
C ASN A 396 9.05 -17.02 -15.04
N ARG A 397 8.26 -17.91 -14.46
CA ARG A 397 8.66 -19.20 -13.89
C ARG A 397 9.59 -19.11 -12.69
N GLY A 398 9.38 -18.07 -11.84
CA GLY A 398 10.12 -17.96 -10.60
C GLY A 398 10.34 -16.53 -10.11
N GLY A 399 11.07 -16.38 -9.03
CA GLY A 399 11.38 -15.10 -8.41
C GLY A 399 12.49 -14.33 -9.12
N GLN A 400 12.27 -13.90 -10.35
CA GLN A 400 13.28 -13.27 -11.22
C GLN A 400 13.88 -11.97 -10.68
N ILE A 401 13.27 -11.35 -9.68
CA ILE A 401 13.82 -10.15 -9.02
C ILE A 401 15.21 -10.39 -8.44
N PHE A 402 15.52 -11.60 -8.04
CA PHE A 402 16.82 -11.94 -7.43
C PHE A 402 17.99 -11.83 -8.42
N ASN A 403 17.72 -11.86 -9.72
CA ASN A 403 18.68 -11.57 -10.76
C ASN A 403 19.03 -10.07 -10.90
N TRP A 404 18.19 -9.19 -10.31
CA TRP A 404 18.38 -7.73 -10.30
C TRP A 404 19.05 -7.21 -9.03
N ILE A 405 18.99 -7.98 -7.96
CA ILE A 405 19.51 -7.58 -6.66
C ILE A 405 20.95 -8.09 -6.56
N GLY A 406 21.90 -7.18 -6.48
CA GLY A 406 23.30 -7.55 -6.22
C GLY A 406 23.42 -8.28 -4.88
N GLY A 407 24.24 -9.34 -4.86
CA GLY A 407 24.47 -10.18 -3.69
C GLY A 407 24.02 -11.62 -3.88
N PRO A 408 22.73 -11.93 -4.13
CA PRO A 408 22.30 -13.34 -4.30
C PRO A 408 23.04 -14.08 -5.41
N THR A 409 23.25 -13.43 -6.55
CA THR A 409 23.98 -14.00 -7.69
C THR A 409 25.48 -14.25 -7.42
N ALA A 410 26.04 -13.64 -6.38
CA ALA A 410 27.42 -13.84 -5.96
C ALA A 410 27.61 -15.06 -5.04
N VAL A 411 26.53 -15.67 -4.57
CA VAL A 411 26.55 -16.82 -3.68
C VAL A 411 26.26 -18.08 -4.47
N GLU A 412 27.22 -18.99 -4.52
CA GLU A 412 27.10 -20.25 -5.24
C GLU A 412 25.92 -21.09 -4.71
N ASN A 413 25.13 -21.66 -5.61
CA ASN A 413 23.96 -22.51 -5.32
C ASN A 413 22.81 -21.84 -4.53
N LEU A 414 22.81 -20.52 -4.32
CA LEU A 414 21.73 -19.83 -3.65
C LEU A 414 20.53 -19.60 -4.57
N MET A 415 20.77 -19.26 -5.84
CA MET A 415 19.73 -18.88 -6.80
C MET A 415 18.59 -19.90 -6.93
N PRO A 416 18.82 -21.20 -7.08
CA PRO A 416 17.75 -22.19 -7.18
C PRO A 416 16.82 -22.24 -5.96
N LEU A 417 17.33 -21.86 -4.76
CA LEU A 417 16.56 -21.87 -3.51
C LEU A 417 15.67 -20.64 -3.38
N ILE A 418 16.16 -19.46 -3.79
CA ILE A 418 15.43 -18.19 -3.61
C ILE A 418 14.56 -17.83 -4.81
N GLU A 419 14.99 -18.21 -6.02
CA GLU A 419 14.23 -17.98 -7.25
C GLU A 419 13.03 -18.91 -7.36
N THR A 420 13.05 -20.05 -6.68
CA THR A 420 11.96 -21.06 -6.71
C THR A 420 11.47 -21.37 -8.14
N PRO A 421 12.35 -21.83 -9.05
CA PRO A 421 11.98 -22.06 -10.43
C PRO A 421 10.90 -23.13 -10.54
N HIS A 422 9.92 -22.93 -11.42
CA HIS A 422 8.81 -23.85 -11.61
C HIS A 422 8.35 -23.94 -13.07
N ASN A 423 7.56 -24.98 -13.38
CA ASN A 423 6.92 -25.18 -14.68
C ASN A 423 5.40 -25.31 -14.55
N TYR A 424 4.80 -24.66 -13.55
CA TYR A 424 3.36 -24.72 -13.36
C TYR A 424 2.62 -23.99 -14.48
N ASP A 425 1.50 -24.59 -14.92
CA ASP A 425 0.58 -24.02 -15.89
C ASP A 425 -0.66 -23.49 -15.15
N PHE A 426 -0.89 -22.20 -15.23
CA PHE A 426 -2.04 -21.55 -14.60
C PHE A 426 -3.38 -22.00 -15.16
N LYS A 427 -3.39 -22.64 -16.34
CA LYS A 427 -4.59 -23.27 -16.87
C LYS A 427 -5.12 -24.35 -15.91
N HIS A 428 -4.25 -25.19 -15.35
CA HIS A 428 -4.66 -26.22 -14.39
C HIS A 428 -5.23 -25.63 -13.10
N LEU A 429 -4.70 -24.51 -12.65
CA LEU A 429 -5.23 -23.76 -11.51
C LEU A 429 -6.63 -23.21 -11.82
N CYS A 430 -6.83 -22.68 -13.01
CA CYS A 430 -8.13 -22.17 -13.47
C CYS A 430 -9.15 -23.30 -13.61
N ASP A 431 -8.76 -24.45 -14.15
CA ASP A 431 -9.63 -25.64 -14.25
C ASP A 431 -10.06 -26.12 -12.85
N LEU A 432 -9.12 -26.11 -11.86
CA LEU A 432 -9.41 -26.50 -10.47
C LEU A 432 -10.48 -25.60 -9.83
N TYR A 433 -10.37 -24.28 -10.01
CA TYR A 433 -11.27 -23.30 -9.41
C TYR A 433 -12.44 -22.90 -10.32
N GLN A 434 -12.58 -23.53 -11.49
CA GLN A 434 -13.65 -23.28 -12.48
C GLN A 434 -13.72 -21.80 -12.90
N ILE A 435 -12.57 -21.15 -13.04
CA ILE A 435 -12.46 -19.79 -13.58
C ILE A 435 -11.92 -19.84 -15.02
N ARG A 436 -12.20 -18.78 -15.76
CA ARG A 436 -11.73 -18.73 -17.15
C ARG A 436 -10.23 -18.48 -17.20
N TYR A 437 -9.59 -19.19 -18.12
CA TYR A 437 -8.20 -19.00 -18.46
C TYR A 437 -8.06 -18.40 -19.85
N ALA A 438 -7.15 -17.44 -19.99
CA ALA A 438 -6.71 -16.91 -21.27
C ALA A 438 -5.20 -16.70 -21.25
N ARG A 439 -4.53 -17.07 -22.33
CA ARG A 439 -3.13 -16.71 -22.54
C ARG A 439 -3.06 -15.46 -23.38
N HIS A 440 -2.16 -14.54 -23.01
CA HIS A 440 -1.94 -13.36 -23.79
C HIS A 440 -1.31 -13.70 -25.14
N ASP A 441 -1.90 -13.17 -26.21
CA ASP A 441 -1.32 -13.22 -27.56
C ASP A 441 -0.82 -11.81 -27.89
N ASP A 442 0.50 -11.67 -28.08
CA ASP A 442 1.17 -10.40 -28.41
C ASP A 442 0.62 -9.79 -29.73
N ASN A 443 0.05 -10.61 -30.61
CA ASN A 443 -0.54 -10.17 -31.88
C ASN A 443 -1.99 -9.68 -31.74
N ALA A 444 -2.60 -9.76 -30.57
CA ALA A 444 -3.99 -9.37 -30.39
C ALA A 444 -4.12 -7.86 -30.17
N ASN A 445 -4.72 -7.16 -31.14
CA ASN A 445 -4.99 -5.70 -31.10
C ASN A 445 -6.11 -5.27 -30.13
N THR A 446 -6.67 -6.17 -29.33
CA THR A 446 -7.76 -5.86 -28.41
C THR A 446 -7.23 -5.16 -27.15
N PRO A 447 -7.70 -3.94 -26.85
CA PRO A 447 -7.30 -3.23 -25.63
C PRO A 447 -7.61 -4.01 -24.36
N TRP A 448 -6.76 -3.89 -23.34
CA TRP A 448 -6.94 -4.56 -22.05
C TRP A 448 -8.26 -4.22 -21.37
N THR A 449 -8.72 -2.97 -21.45
CA THR A 449 -10.02 -2.56 -20.92
C THR A 449 -11.17 -3.36 -21.54
N SER A 450 -11.14 -3.60 -22.85
CA SER A 450 -12.16 -4.43 -23.53
C SER A 450 -12.05 -5.91 -23.13
N ARG A 451 -10.82 -6.39 -22.90
CA ARG A 451 -10.61 -7.76 -22.40
C ARG A 451 -11.19 -7.93 -20.99
N PHE A 452 -10.93 -6.98 -20.08
CA PHE A 452 -11.41 -7.04 -18.71
C PHE A 452 -12.95 -6.88 -18.64
N LEU A 453 -13.48 -5.83 -19.26
CA LEU A 453 -14.92 -5.53 -19.20
C LEU A 453 -15.78 -6.43 -20.09
N GLY A 454 -15.20 -7.02 -21.13
CA GLY A 454 -15.91 -7.90 -22.06
C GLY A 454 -16.19 -9.30 -21.53
N GLN A 455 -15.78 -9.60 -20.30
CA GLN A 455 -15.92 -10.91 -19.71
C GLN A 455 -17.03 -10.97 -18.66
N SER A 456 -17.80 -12.07 -18.64
CA SER A 456 -18.81 -12.34 -17.63
C SER A 456 -18.21 -13.19 -16.50
N GLY A 457 -17.59 -12.56 -15.49
CA GLY A 457 -16.97 -13.24 -14.35
C GLY A 457 -15.43 -13.20 -14.39
N CYS A 458 -14.78 -13.79 -13.40
CA CYS A 458 -13.33 -13.77 -13.26
C CYS A 458 -12.62 -14.48 -14.43
N THR A 459 -11.59 -13.84 -14.95
CA THR A 459 -10.66 -14.42 -15.93
C THR A 459 -9.24 -14.22 -15.47
N LEU A 460 -8.44 -15.29 -15.50
CA LEU A 460 -6.99 -15.19 -15.31
C LEU A 460 -6.31 -15.14 -16.68
N TRP A 461 -5.54 -14.09 -16.87
CA TRP A 461 -4.71 -13.84 -18.04
C TRP A 461 -3.26 -14.19 -17.73
N GLU A 462 -2.71 -15.22 -18.35
CA GLU A 462 -1.28 -15.57 -18.26
C GLU A 462 -0.51 -14.84 -19.37
N VAL A 463 0.57 -14.15 -18.95
CA VAL A 463 1.43 -13.35 -19.83
C VAL A 463 2.85 -13.88 -19.84
#